data_670931188c0ef486865efe6b7f20a8d8
#
_entry.id   670931188c0ef486865efe6b7f20a8d8
#
_cell.length_a   1.000
_cell.length_b   1.000
_cell.length_c   1.000
_cell.angle_alpha   90.00
_cell.angle_beta   90.00
_cell.angle_gamma   90.00
#
_symmetry.space_group_name_H-M   'P 1'
#
loop_
_entity.id
_entity.type
_entity.pdbx_description
1 polymer ?
#
loop_
_entity_poly.entity_id
_entity_poly.type
_entity_poly.pdbx_seq_one_letter_code
_entity_poly.pdbx_strand_id
1 'polypeptide(L)'
;MRKRLFASLALGLIVGGPAWAHHSMSAVFDFNQRFTRTGTLTELDWRNPHIYLFVDVTSDQGLVETWSFEGPTPTFFRDPDNADKSDFENAIGATVTVEASRARDGSLSGLIRQITLADGTVVSLCPQNC
;
A
#
# COMPACT_ATOMS: atom_id res chain seq x y z
N MET A 1 -64.79 27.01 -22.37
CA MET A 1 -63.57 27.28 -21.59
C MET A 1 -62.80 25.98 -21.35
N ARG A 2 -61.73 25.73 -22.11
CA ARG A 2 -60.92 24.52 -21.97
C ARG A 2 -59.70 24.86 -21.10
N LYS A 3 -59.65 24.34 -19.89
CA LYS A 3 -58.51 24.46 -18.99
C LYS A 3 -57.43 23.45 -19.43
N ARG A 4 -56.29 23.95 -19.91
CA ARG A 4 -55.10 23.14 -20.21
C ARG A 4 -54.32 22.98 -18.93
N LEU A 5 -54.24 21.74 -18.41
CA LEU A 5 -53.31 21.36 -17.35
C LEU A 5 -51.94 21.16 -18.00
N PHE A 6 -50.96 21.97 -17.61
CA PHE A 6 -49.56 21.73 -17.88
C PHE A 6 -49.00 20.81 -16.78
N ALA A 7 -48.74 19.55 -17.15
CA ALA A 7 -48.02 18.63 -16.29
C ALA A 7 -46.53 18.94 -16.47
N SER A 8 -45.91 19.56 -15.48
CA SER A 8 -44.47 19.78 -15.43
C SER A 8 -43.78 18.48 -14.99
N LEU A 9 -43.14 17.78 -15.94
CA LEU A 9 -42.31 16.62 -15.69
C LEU A 9 -40.95 17.11 -15.19
N ALA A 10 -40.74 17.08 -13.87
CA ALA A 10 -39.42 17.36 -13.27
C ALA A 10 -38.51 16.14 -13.48
N LEU A 11 -37.66 16.23 -14.47
CA LEU A 11 -36.60 15.25 -14.72
C LEU A 11 -35.46 15.48 -13.72
N GLY A 12 -35.48 14.74 -12.61
CA GLY A 12 -34.40 14.75 -11.63
C GLY A 12 -33.12 14.14 -12.23
N LEU A 13 -32.15 14.98 -12.58
CA LEU A 13 -30.80 14.55 -12.90
C LEU A 13 -30.14 14.04 -11.62
N ILE A 14 -30.05 12.71 -11.46
CA ILE A 14 -29.20 12.08 -10.46
C ILE A 14 -27.77 12.20 -10.99
N VAL A 15 -27.05 13.21 -10.56
CA VAL A 15 -25.60 13.32 -10.78
C VAL A 15 -24.94 12.34 -9.81
N GLY A 16 -24.78 11.10 -10.26
CA GLY A 16 -23.92 10.12 -9.60
C GLY A 16 -22.48 10.59 -9.73
N GLY A 17 -21.98 11.31 -8.70
CA GLY A 17 -20.55 11.60 -8.60
C GLY A 17 -19.75 10.29 -8.49
N PRO A 18 -18.51 10.24 -9.01
CA PRO A 18 -17.65 9.08 -8.84
C PRO A 18 -17.47 8.83 -7.34
N ALA A 19 -18.02 7.73 -6.83
CA ALA A 19 -17.70 7.25 -5.50
C ALA A 19 -16.22 6.81 -5.53
N TRP A 20 -15.33 7.69 -5.13
CA TRP A 20 -13.95 7.33 -4.85
C TRP A 20 -14.00 6.40 -3.63
N ALA A 21 -13.96 5.12 -3.90
CA ALA A 21 -13.79 4.13 -2.87
C ALA A 21 -12.35 4.28 -2.34
N HIS A 22 -12.17 5.17 -1.36
CA HIS A 22 -11.01 5.12 -0.49
C HIS A 22 -11.14 3.82 0.29
N HIS A 23 -10.48 2.77 -0.20
CA HIS A 23 -10.32 1.56 0.58
C HIS A 23 -9.60 1.97 1.87
N SER A 24 -10.33 1.87 2.98
CA SER A 24 -9.72 2.11 4.29
C SER A 24 -8.62 1.07 4.47
N MET A 25 -7.38 1.49 4.70
CA MET A 25 -6.25 0.58 4.95
C MET A 25 -6.57 -0.38 6.11
N SER A 26 -7.35 0.08 7.09
CA SER A 26 -7.81 -0.76 8.20
C SER A 26 -8.83 -1.85 7.79
N ALA A 27 -9.48 -1.73 6.64
CA ALA A 27 -10.33 -2.79 6.10
C ALA A 27 -9.50 -3.92 5.45
N VAL A 28 -8.32 -3.57 4.92
CA VAL A 28 -7.41 -4.51 4.24
C VAL A 28 -6.39 -5.10 5.21
N PHE A 29 -5.83 -4.27 6.09
CA PHE A 29 -4.75 -4.67 7.00
C PHE A 29 -5.18 -4.60 8.47
N ASP A 30 -4.69 -5.55 9.26
CA ASP A 30 -4.88 -5.58 10.71
C ASP A 30 -3.70 -4.90 11.41
N PHE A 31 -3.89 -3.67 11.86
CA PHE A 31 -2.84 -2.88 12.52
C PHE A 31 -2.41 -3.43 13.88
N ASN A 32 -3.20 -4.33 14.46
CA ASN A 32 -2.85 -5.02 15.71
C ASN A 32 -2.02 -6.29 15.49
N GLN A 33 -1.99 -6.80 14.24
CA GLN A 33 -1.19 -7.96 13.86
C GLN A 33 0.07 -7.54 13.12
N ARG A 34 1.12 -7.29 13.87
CA ARG A 34 2.43 -6.95 13.31
C ARG A 34 3.25 -8.22 13.11
N PHE A 35 4.05 -8.22 12.05
CA PHE A 35 4.98 -9.30 11.76
C PHE A 35 6.22 -8.76 11.07
N THR A 36 7.27 -9.57 11.07
CA THR A 36 8.54 -9.26 10.39
C THR A 36 8.87 -10.35 9.39
N ARG A 37 9.43 -9.95 8.24
CA ARG A 37 9.99 -10.86 7.24
C ARG A 37 11.36 -10.35 6.81
N THR A 38 12.29 -11.29 6.69
CA THR A 38 13.62 -11.03 6.12
C THR A 38 13.76 -11.85 4.86
N GLY A 39 14.21 -11.23 3.79
CA GLY A 39 14.35 -11.88 2.50
C GLY A 39 15.01 -10.98 1.47
N THR A 40 15.03 -11.40 0.23
CA THR A 40 15.64 -10.65 -0.89
C THR A 40 14.59 -9.74 -1.52
N LEU A 41 14.88 -8.43 -1.60
CA LEU A 41 14.05 -7.49 -2.37
C LEU A 41 14.23 -7.80 -3.86
N THR A 42 13.16 -8.22 -4.53
CA THR A 42 13.23 -8.65 -5.94
C THR A 42 12.66 -7.64 -6.91
N GLU A 43 11.66 -6.86 -6.48
CA GLU A 43 10.97 -5.90 -7.34
C GLU A 43 10.47 -4.69 -6.55
N LEU A 44 10.49 -3.54 -7.21
CA LEU A 44 9.93 -2.26 -6.74
C LEU A 44 8.90 -1.77 -7.77
N ASP A 45 7.64 -1.68 -7.36
CA ASP A 45 6.61 -1.01 -8.13
C ASP A 45 6.37 0.40 -7.56
N TRP A 46 6.87 1.41 -8.28
CA TRP A 46 6.87 2.81 -7.82
C TRP A 46 5.87 3.64 -8.60
N ARG A 47 4.60 3.53 -8.23
CA ARG A 47 3.49 4.26 -8.89
C ARG A 47 2.43 4.73 -7.90
N ASN A 48 1.59 5.66 -8.35
CA ASN A 48 0.39 6.04 -7.60
C ASN A 48 -0.70 4.94 -7.69
N PRO A 49 -1.53 4.77 -6.65
CA PRO A 49 -1.57 5.56 -5.41
C PRO A 49 -0.55 5.13 -4.35
N HIS A 50 0.00 3.92 -4.42
CA HIS A 50 0.93 3.36 -3.43
C HIS A 50 2.09 2.65 -4.12
N ILE A 51 3.25 2.65 -3.45
CA ILE A 51 4.38 1.80 -3.87
C ILE A 51 4.18 0.39 -3.37
N TYR A 52 4.78 -0.59 -4.07
CA TYR A 52 4.85 -1.98 -3.61
C TYR A 52 6.28 -2.48 -3.69
N LEU A 53 6.68 -3.22 -2.66
CA LEU A 53 7.94 -3.95 -2.59
C LEU A 53 7.63 -5.44 -2.62
N PHE A 54 8.33 -6.19 -3.45
CA PHE A 54 8.23 -7.65 -3.51
C PHE A 54 9.49 -8.26 -2.92
N VAL A 55 9.30 -9.13 -1.92
CA VAL A 55 10.41 -9.72 -1.16
C VAL A 55 10.26 -11.23 -1.18
N ASP A 56 11.27 -11.92 -1.66
CA ASP A 56 11.36 -13.38 -1.62
C ASP A 56 11.87 -13.81 -0.25
N VAL A 57 11.01 -14.51 0.47
CA VAL A 57 11.27 -15.01 1.82
C VAL A 57 11.33 -16.53 1.80
N THR A 58 12.35 -17.11 2.40
CA THR A 58 12.39 -18.56 2.59
C THR A 58 11.59 -18.94 3.82
N SER A 59 10.56 -19.76 3.63
CA SER A 59 9.71 -20.29 4.70
C SER A 59 10.47 -21.30 5.57
N ASP A 60 9.91 -21.64 6.72
CA ASP A 60 10.46 -22.68 7.62
C ASP A 60 10.55 -24.07 6.94
N GLN A 61 9.80 -24.29 5.87
CA GLN A 61 9.82 -25.51 5.06
C GLN A 61 10.86 -25.45 3.93
N GLY A 62 11.62 -24.37 3.80
CA GLY A 62 12.62 -24.17 2.75
C GLY A 62 12.05 -23.75 1.40
N LEU A 63 10.76 -23.39 1.33
CA LEU A 63 10.11 -22.89 0.11
C LEU A 63 10.29 -21.37 0.03
N VAL A 64 10.53 -20.87 -1.19
CA VAL A 64 10.55 -19.44 -1.44
C VAL A 64 9.12 -18.95 -1.65
N GLU A 65 8.74 -17.95 -0.89
CA GLU A 65 7.44 -17.28 -0.94
C GLU A 65 7.67 -15.81 -1.27
N THR A 66 7.05 -15.32 -2.35
CA THR A 66 7.10 -13.88 -2.69
C THR A 66 6.05 -13.13 -1.89
N TRP A 67 6.49 -12.25 -1.02
CA TRP A 67 5.66 -11.35 -0.22
C TRP A 67 5.50 -10.01 -0.91
N SER A 68 4.27 -9.48 -0.93
CA SER A 68 3.95 -8.15 -1.43
C SER A 68 3.73 -7.19 -0.25
N PHE A 69 4.47 -6.10 -0.22
CA PHE A 69 4.37 -5.09 0.82
C PHE A 69 3.94 -3.76 0.24
N GLU A 70 2.76 -3.28 0.66
CA GLU A 70 2.24 -1.98 0.28
C GLU A 70 2.84 -0.88 1.15
N GLY A 71 3.36 0.16 0.50
CA GLY A 71 3.93 1.33 1.16
C GLY A 71 3.08 2.59 0.92
N PRO A 72 3.60 3.77 1.31
CA PRO A 72 2.91 5.04 1.09
C PRO A 72 2.89 5.43 -0.40
N THR A 73 2.26 6.56 -0.69
CA THR A 73 2.29 7.17 -2.02
C THR A 73 3.71 7.65 -2.38
N PRO A 74 4.12 7.64 -3.67
CA PRO A 74 5.41 8.21 -4.09
C PRO A 74 5.67 9.65 -3.61
N THR A 75 4.63 10.43 -3.36
CA THR A 75 4.78 11.79 -2.84
C THR A 75 5.32 11.88 -1.43
N PHE A 76 5.19 10.82 -0.63
CA PHE A 76 5.77 10.71 0.71
C PHE A 76 7.30 10.87 0.70
N PHE A 77 7.95 10.41 -0.37
CA PHE A 77 9.41 10.41 -0.53
C PHE A 77 9.96 11.70 -1.15
N ARG A 78 9.15 12.77 -1.24
CA ARG A 78 9.63 14.09 -1.68
C ARG A 78 10.29 14.87 -0.57
N ASP A 79 10.11 14.46 0.67
CA ASP A 79 10.80 15.04 1.82
C ASP A 79 12.28 14.60 1.75
N PRO A 80 13.23 15.55 1.68
CA PRO A 80 14.65 15.23 1.56
C PRO A 80 15.23 14.52 2.80
N ASP A 81 14.52 14.56 3.92
CA ASP A 81 14.92 13.82 5.14
C ASP A 81 14.46 12.35 5.13
N ASN A 82 13.67 11.95 4.13
CA ASN A 82 13.26 10.57 3.92
C ASN A 82 14.17 9.88 2.90
N ALA A 83 14.16 8.53 2.93
CA ALA A 83 14.72 7.74 1.84
C ALA A 83 14.05 8.12 0.51
N ASP A 84 14.76 8.02 -0.58
CA ASP A 84 14.23 8.26 -1.92
C ASP A 84 14.08 6.96 -2.73
N LYS A 85 13.56 7.10 -3.96
CA LYS A 85 13.37 5.95 -4.84
C LYS A 85 14.68 5.18 -5.11
N SER A 86 15.81 5.89 -5.22
CA SER A 86 17.10 5.28 -5.56
C SER A 86 17.63 4.39 -4.44
N ASP A 87 17.30 4.68 -3.18
CA ASP A 87 17.67 3.82 -2.05
C ASP A 87 17.03 2.43 -2.19
N PHE A 88 15.77 2.38 -2.61
CA PHE A 88 15.07 1.12 -2.85
C PHE A 88 15.54 0.43 -4.13
N GLU A 89 15.78 1.18 -5.22
CA GLU A 89 16.30 0.62 -6.47
C GLU A 89 17.66 -0.03 -6.27
N ASN A 90 18.54 0.60 -5.48
CA ASN A 90 19.85 0.08 -5.13
C ASN A 90 19.80 -1.14 -4.21
N ALA A 91 18.69 -1.31 -3.47
CA ALA A 91 18.48 -2.46 -2.59
C ALA A 91 17.92 -3.70 -3.32
N ILE A 92 17.54 -3.59 -4.60
CA ILE A 92 17.05 -4.74 -5.39
C ILE A 92 18.17 -5.79 -5.50
N GLY A 93 17.85 -7.03 -5.17
CA GLY A 93 18.79 -8.14 -5.08
C GLY A 93 19.50 -8.29 -3.73
N ALA A 94 19.33 -7.32 -2.82
CA ALA A 94 19.90 -7.37 -1.48
C ALA A 94 18.89 -7.90 -0.44
N THR A 95 19.42 -8.35 0.69
CA THR A 95 18.60 -8.76 1.84
C THR A 95 18.04 -7.54 2.55
N VAL A 96 16.74 -7.56 2.78
CA VAL A 96 16.00 -6.53 3.54
C VAL A 96 15.21 -7.18 4.66
N THR A 97 14.91 -6.42 5.70
CA THR A 97 13.99 -6.83 6.77
C THR A 97 12.80 -5.87 6.81
N VAL A 98 11.60 -6.39 6.63
CA VAL A 98 10.36 -5.61 6.59
C VAL A 98 9.52 -5.91 7.83
N GLU A 99 9.17 -4.88 8.60
CA GLU A 99 8.11 -4.90 9.60
C GLU A 99 6.82 -4.40 8.95
N ALA A 100 5.72 -5.14 9.09
CA ALA A 100 4.45 -4.83 8.44
C ALA A 100 3.25 -5.20 9.31
N SER A 101 2.09 -4.63 8.97
CA SER A 101 0.77 -5.05 9.45
C SER A 101 0.19 -6.09 8.51
N ARG A 102 -0.40 -7.16 9.07
CA ARG A 102 -0.87 -8.33 8.31
C ARG A 102 -2.09 -8.04 7.46
N ALA A 103 -2.15 -8.57 6.24
CA ALA A 103 -3.38 -8.59 5.45
C ALA A 103 -4.44 -9.48 6.13
N ARG A 104 -5.69 -8.99 6.18
CA ARG A 104 -6.81 -9.67 6.86
C ARG A 104 -7.29 -10.92 6.12
N ASP A 105 -7.08 -10.97 4.81
CA ASP A 105 -7.47 -12.11 3.96
C ASP A 105 -6.49 -13.30 4.04
N GLY A 106 -5.41 -13.17 4.81
CA GLY A 106 -4.40 -14.20 4.98
C GLY A 106 -3.40 -14.35 3.84
N SER A 107 -3.46 -13.47 2.82
CA SER A 107 -2.50 -13.46 1.71
C SER A 107 -1.06 -13.20 2.20
N LEU A 108 -0.08 -13.49 1.33
CA LEU A 108 1.34 -13.17 1.56
C LEU A 108 1.58 -11.67 1.31
N SER A 109 0.89 -10.84 2.09
CA SER A 109 0.86 -9.39 1.92
C SER A 109 0.86 -8.67 3.25
N GLY A 110 1.37 -7.43 3.26
CA GLY A 110 1.37 -6.57 4.43
C GLY A 110 1.49 -5.09 4.08
N LEU A 111 1.02 -4.25 5.00
CA LEU A 111 1.27 -2.81 4.96
C LEU A 111 2.59 -2.53 5.67
N ILE A 112 3.56 -2.00 4.92
CA ILE A 112 4.89 -1.69 5.47
C ILE A 112 4.77 -0.63 6.57
N ARG A 113 5.45 -0.89 7.68
CA ARG A 113 5.68 0.06 8.75
C ARG A 113 7.11 0.59 8.72
N GLN A 114 8.05 -0.32 8.54
CA GLN A 114 9.47 -0.03 8.52
C GLN A 114 10.19 -1.05 7.64
N ILE A 115 11.25 -0.61 6.98
CA ILE A 115 12.18 -1.49 6.28
C ILE A 115 13.61 -1.19 6.74
N THR A 116 14.37 -2.24 6.97
CA THR A 116 15.82 -2.16 7.19
C THR A 116 16.51 -2.66 5.93
N LEU A 117 17.30 -1.79 5.32
CA LEU A 117 18.11 -2.09 4.13
C LEU A 117 19.37 -2.87 4.50
N ALA A 118 20.05 -3.44 3.51
CA ALA A 118 21.23 -4.29 3.72
C ALA A 118 22.41 -3.58 4.40
N ASP A 119 22.52 -2.26 4.25
CA ASP A 119 23.54 -1.42 4.90
C ASP A 119 23.18 -1.05 6.35
N GLY A 120 22.03 -1.50 6.85
CA GLY A 120 21.51 -1.20 8.18
C GLY A 120 20.68 0.07 8.25
N THR A 121 20.49 0.79 7.15
CA THR A 121 19.61 1.96 7.09
C THR A 121 18.17 1.55 7.40
N VAL A 122 17.54 2.24 8.35
CA VAL A 122 16.16 2.01 8.76
C VAL A 122 15.28 3.11 8.19
N VAL A 123 14.31 2.72 7.37
CA VAL A 123 13.35 3.63 6.75
C VAL A 123 11.95 3.38 7.35
N SER A 124 11.42 4.39 8.05
CA SER A 124 10.05 4.34 8.55
C SER A 124 9.09 4.80 7.46
N LEU A 125 8.16 3.93 7.07
CA LEU A 125 7.19 4.17 6.00
C LEU A 125 5.78 4.37 6.52
N CYS A 126 5.65 4.48 7.82
CA CYS A 126 4.38 4.67 8.50
C CYS A 126 4.33 6.04 9.14
N PRO A 127 3.74 7.06 8.48
CA PRO A 127 3.49 8.34 9.15
C PRO A 127 2.45 8.12 10.24
N GLN A 128 2.82 8.44 11.47
CA GLN A 128 1.97 8.56 12.66
C GLN A 128 0.64 7.78 12.60
N ASN A 129 0.57 6.64 13.28
CA ASN A 129 -0.65 5.84 13.52
C ASN A 129 -1.07 4.78 12.47
N CYS A 130 -0.16 4.18 11.74
CA CYS A 130 -0.54 2.91 11.13
C CYS A 130 -0.27 1.70 12.00
#